data_5c4f1db8322a1be91517c7325c1e350f
#
_entry.id   5c4f1db8322a1be91517c7325c1e350f
#
_cell.length_a   1.000
_cell.length_b   1.000
_cell.length_c   1.000
_cell.angle_alpha   90.00
_cell.angle_beta   90.00
_cell.angle_gamma   90.00
#
_symmetry.space_group_name_H-M   'P 1'
#
loop_
_entity.id
_entity.type
_entity.pdbx_description
1 polymer ?
#
loop_
_entity_poly.entity_id
_entity_poly.type
_entity_poly.pdbx_seq_one_letter_code
_entity_poly.pdbx_strand_id
1 'polypeptide(L)' 'MSLVHILFNDEERVLAAGLRVRSLLTHDQIEQVRRGEFAVLDGKGRERGLDGALTDGLSLRLAPRPRA' A
#
# COMPACT_ATOMS: atom_id res chain seq x y z
N MET A 1 -10.09 -4.43 -20.19
CA MET A 1 -9.31 -4.59 -18.96
C MET A 1 -9.20 -3.25 -18.24
N SER A 2 -9.58 -3.20 -16.98
CA SER A 2 -9.56 -1.95 -16.22
C SER A 2 -8.21 -1.78 -15.51
N LEU A 3 -7.73 -0.53 -15.50
CA LEU A 3 -6.50 -0.18 -14.80
C LEU A 3 -6.81 0.81 -13.70
N VAL A 4 -6.02 0.77 -12.63
CA VAL A 4 -6.11 1.77 -11.56
C VAL A 4 -4.75 2.47 -11.44
N HIS A 5 -4.82 3.76 -11.15
CA HIS A 5 -3.65 4.61 -10.95
C HIS A 5 -3.49 4.86 -9.47
N ILE A 6 -2.33 4.48 -8.93
CA ILE A 6 -2.03 4.59 -7.50
C ILE A 6 -0.75 5.40 -7.34
N LEU A 7 -0.71 6.28 -6.36
CA LEU A 7 0.54 6.88 -5.91
C LEU A 7 1.06 6.07 -4.73
N PHE A 8 2.24 5.51 -4.88
CA PHE A 8 2.88 4.74 -3.80
C PHE A 8 4.25 5.32 -3.52
N ASN A 9 4.44 5.85 -2.32
CA ASN A 9 5.65 6.59 -1.94
C ASN A 9 5.97 7.69 -2.95
N ASP A 10 4.94 8.42 -3.37
CA ASP A 10 5.00 9.51 -4.36
C ASP A 10 5.37 9.05 -5.78
N GLU A 11 5.41 7.73 -6.03
CA GLU A 11 5.60 7.19 -7.37
C GLU A 11 4.28 6.73 -7.95
N GLU A 12 4.03 7.09 -9.21
CA GLU A 12 2.84 6.64 -9.90
C GLU A 12 2.99 5.17 -10.28
N ARG A 13 1.96 4.39 -9.95
CA ARG A 13 1.86 2.98 -10.33
C ARG A 13 0.56 2.78 -11.08
N VAL A 14 0.62 2.04 -12.17
CA VAL A 14 -0.57 1.67 -12.94
C VAL A 14 -0.71 0.15 -12.82
N LEU A 15 -1.83 -0.30 -12.30
CA LEU A 15 -2.05 -1.70 -11.96
C LEU A 15 -3.39 -2.18 -12.50
N ALA A 16 -3.53 -3.48 -12.71
CA ALA A 16 -4.80 -4.07 -13.07
C ALA A 16 -5.79 -3.92 -11.90
N ALA A 17 -7.04 -3.64 -12.23
CA ALA A 17 -8.10 -3.58 -11.22
C ALA A 17 -8.24 -4.95 -10.56
N GLY A 18 -8.56 -4.95 -9.26
CA GLY A 18 -8.74 -6.18 -8.50
C GLY A 18 -7.50 -6.61 -7.72
N LEU A 19 -6.36 -5.96 -7.92
CA LEU A 19 -5.18 -6.23 -7.11
C LEU A 19 -5.35 -5.64 -5.71
N ARG A 20 -4.54 -6.15 -4.78
CA ARG A 20 -4.59 -5.75 -3.37
C ARG A 20 -3.35 -4.94 -3.02
N VAL A 21 -3.38 -4.29 -1.83
CA VAL A 21 -2.25 -3.49 -1.34
C VAL A 21 -0.94 -4.27 -1.40
N ARG A 22 -0.96 -5.55 -1.05
CA ARG A 22 0.24 -6.40 -1.08
C ARG A 22 0.91 -6.45 -2.45
N SER A 23 0.16 -6.22 -3.51
CA SER A 23 0.70 -6.24 -4.88
C SER A 23 1.65 -5.08 -5.16
N LEU A 24 1.61 -4.03 -4.33
CA LEU A 24 2.53 -2.89 -4.42
C LEU A 24 3.85 -3.14 -3.70
N LEU A 25 3.92 -4.16 -2.86
CA LEU A 25 5.04 -4.35 -1.95
C LEU A 25 5.93 -5.50 -2.41
N THR A 26 7.22 -5.39 -2.09
CA THR A 26 8.13 -6.50 -2.25
C THR A 26 7.88 -7.53 -1.15
N HIS A 27 8.43 -8.73 -1.31
CA HIS A 27 8.31 -9.77 -0.29
C HIS A 27 8.82 -9.29 1.07
N ASP A 28 9.98 -8.63 1.08
CA ASP A 28 10.55 -8.11 2.32
C ASP A 28 9.67 -7.07 2.97
N GLN A 29 9.06 -6.20 2.17
CA GLN A 29 8.15 -5.17 2.68
C GLN A 29 6.90 -5.80 3.28
N ILE A 30 6.35 -6.84 2.65
CA ILE A 30 5.20 -7.57 3.19
C ILE A 30 5.56 -8.16 4.56
N GLU A 31 6.73 -8.78 4.69
CA GLU A 31 7.17 -9.34 5.95
C GLU A 31 7.35 -8.28 7.03
N GLN A 32 7.89 -7.11 6.67
CA GLN A 32 8.04 -6.01 7.60
C GLN A 32 6.69 -5.51 8.12
N VAL A 33 5.69 -5.44 7.24
CA VAL A 33 4.33 -5.05 7.66
C VAL A 33 3.73 -6.12 8.57
N ARG A 34 3.91 -7.38 8.24
CA ARG A 34 3.37 -8.49 9.05
C ARG A 34 3.99 -8.55 10.44
N ARG A 35 5.25 -8.15 10.58
CA ARG A 35 5.93 -8.09 11.88
C ARG A 35 5.56 -6.85 12.69
N GLY A 36 4.81 -5.93 12.12
CA GLY A 36 4.46 -4.70 12.80
C GLY A 36 5.55 -3.64 12.79
N GLU A 37 6.57 -3.79 11.95
CA GLU A 37 7.68 -2.84 11.84
C GLU A 37 7.30 -1.65 10.96
N PHE A 38 6.47 -1.90 9.96
CA PHE A 38 6.01 -0.88 9.02
C PHE A 38 4.50 -0.98 8.87
N ALA A 39 3.89 0.09 8.38
CA ALA A 39 2.47 0.14 8.06
C ALA A 39 2.28 0.84 6.72
N VAL A 40 1.24 0.43 5.99
CA VAL A 40 0.83 1.12 4.77
C VAL A 40 -0.24 2.13 5.15
N LEU A 41 0.01 3.40 4.86
CA LEU A 41 -0.90 4.49 5.21
C LEU A 41 -1.48 5.12 3.95
N ASP A 42 -2.73 5.56 4.04
CA ASP A 42 -3.36 6.29 2.94
C ASP A 42 -3.04 7.79 3.05
N GLY A 43 -3.57 8.59 2.11
CA GLY A 43 -3.32 10.02 2.08
C GLY A 43 -3.83 10.78 3.30
N LYS A 44 -4.70 10.16 4.09
CA LYS A 44 -5.21 10.74 5.34
C LYS A 44 -4.49 10.22 6.58
N GLY A 45 -3.46 9.40 6.38
CA GLY A 45 -2.70 8.83 7.48
C GLY A 45 -3.34 7.61 8.12
N ARG A 46 -4.39 7.04 7.51
CA ARG A 46 -5.03 5.84 8.04
C ARG A 46 -4.30 4.60 7.55
N GLU A 47 -4.22 3.62 8.42
CA GLU A 47 -3.56 2.36 8.08
C GLU A 47 -4.44 1.52 7.14
N ARG A 48 -3.83 0.94 6.12
CA ARG A 48 -4.47 0.01 5.19
C ARG A 48 -3.88 -1.37 5.36
N GLY A 49 -4.73 -2.38 5.34
CA GLY A 49 -4.26 -3.76 5.43
C GLY A 49 -3.71 -4.26 4.10
N LEU A 50 -2.92 -5.32 4.16
CA LEU A 50 -2.31 -5.93 2.98
C LEU A 50 -3.35 -6.45 1.98
N ASP A 51 -4.52 -6.85 2.47
CA ASP A 51 -5.60 -7.35 1.62
C ASP A 51 -6.59 -6.26 1.23
N GLY A 52 -6.29 -5.01 1.54
CA GLY A 52 -7.14 -3.89 1.17
C GLY A 52 -7.23 -3.72 -0.33
N ALA A 53 -8.40 -3.32 -0.81
CA ALA A 53 -8.63 -3.11 -2.24
C ALA A 53 -7.93 -1.83 -2.70
N LEU A 54 -7.44 -1.86 -3.93
CA LEU A 54 -6.86 -0.68 -4.57
C LEU A 54 -7.94 -0.02 -5.42
N THR A 55 -8.12 1.29 -5.24
CA THR A 55 -9.06 2.07 -6.03
C THR A 55 -8.31 3.15 -6.80
N ASP A 56 -8.85 3.54 -7.95
CA ASP A 56 -8.22 4.53 -8.79
C ASP A 56 -8.07 5.86 -8.03
N GLY A 57 -6.89 6.46 -8.14
CA GLY A 57 -6.58 7.71 -7.45
C GLY A 57 -6.12 7.57 -6.01
N LEU A 58 -6.00 6.35 -5.52
CA LEU A 58 -5.57 6.11 -4.13
C LEU A 58 -4.10 6.50 -3.95
N SER A 59 -3.79 7.15 -2.84
CA SER A 59 -2.42 7.51 -2.48
C SER A 59 -2.02 6.72 -1.25
N LEU A 60 -0.92 5.99 -1.34
CA LEU A 60 -0.43 5.15 -0.25
C LEU A 60 1.05 5.39 -0.01
N ARG A 61 1.49 5.10 1.21
CA ARG A 61 2.91 5.13 1.54
C ARG A 61 3.23 4.07 2.58
N LEU A 62 4.45 3.59 2.52
CA LEU A 62 4.97 2.66 3.51
C LEU A 62 5.74 3.48 4.54
N ALA A 63 5.37 3.37 5.81
CA ALA A 63 5.98 4.17 6.87
C ALA A 63 6.35 3.28 8.05
N PRO A 64 7.45 3.62 8.75
CA PRO A 64 7.78 2.87 9.98
C PRO A 64 6.67 3.04 11.01
N ARG A 65 6.34 1.94 11.67
CA ARG A 65 5.36 1.98 12.75
C ARG A 65 6.04 2.45 14.02
N PRO A 66 5.50 3.48 14.71
CA PRO A 66 6.11 3.91 15.96
C PRO A 66 6.07 2.79 16.99
N ARG A 67 7.14 2.66 17.73
CA ARG A 67 7.17 1.73 18.89
C ARG A 67 6.65 2.46 20.10
N ALA A 68 5.77 1.78 20.79
CA ALA A 68 5.27 2.29 22.06
C ALA A 68 6.32 2.13 23.16
#